data_d5c4c3f1c4c54b780f4d8d259f8f0a94
#
_entry.id   d5c4c3f1c4c54b780f4d8d259f8f0a94
#
_cell.length_a   1.000
_cell.length_b   1.000
_cell.length_c   1.000
_cell.angle_alpha   90.00
_cell.angle_beta   90.00
_cell.angle_gamma   90.00
#
_symmetry.space_group_name_H-M   'P 1'
#
loop_
_entity.id
_entity.type
_entity.pdbx_description
1 polymer ?
#
loop_
_entity_poly.entity_id
_entity_poly.type
_entity_poly.pdbx_seq_one_letter_code
_entity_poly.pdbx_strand_id
1 'polypeptide(L)'
;MDKRINALEFALENEQKEREFYLANARRTKNMAGKNMFKQIADEEKEHFDVLKKLHDQWEKKQKWPATIPLKVKKSLAGSILKS
;
A
#
# COMPACT_ATOMS: atom_id res chain seq x y z
N MET A 1 16.20 -16.14 3.05
CA MET A 1 15.06 -15.28 3.31
C MET A 1 14.08 -15.36 2.15
N ASP A 2 12.80 -15.45 2.43
CA ASP A 2 11.79 -15.60 1.38
C ASP A 2 11.60 -14.28 0.61
N LYS A 3 11.66 -14.35 -0.71
CA LYS A 3 11.52 -13.18 -1.57
C LYS A 3 10.13 -12.52 -1.43
N ARG A 4 9.10 -13.31 -1.08
CA ARG A 4 7.75 -12.78 -0.92
C ARG A 4 7.65 -11.86 0.28
N ILE A 5 8.31 -12.18 1.39
CA ILE A 5 8.29 -11.31 2.56
C ILE A 5 9.03 -10.00 2.28
N ASN A 6 10.14 -10.06 1.53
CA ASN A 6 10.86 -8.85 1.14
C ASN A 6 10.00 -7.97 0.24
N ALA A 7 9.27 -8.56 -0.69
CA ALA A 7 8.36 -7.82 -1.57
C ALA A 7 7.23 -7.15 -0.78
N LEU A 8 6.69 -7.83 0.23
CA LEU A 8 5.67 -7.25 1.10
C LEU A 8 6.20 -6.07 1.89
N GLU A 9 7.40 -6.19 2.45
CA GLU A 9 8.01 -5.11 3.21
C GLU A 9 8.28 -3.89 2.33
N PHE A 10 8.76 -4.13 1.11
CA PHE A 10 8.95 -3.06 0.13
C PHE A 10 7.62 -2.39 -0.21
N ALA A 11 6.56 -3.18 -0.44
CA ALA A 11 5.25 -2.65 -0.78
C ALA A 11 4.66 -1.83 0.37
N LEU A 12 4.82 -2.28 1.62
CA LEU A 12 4.36 -1.54 2.80
C LEU A 12 5.01 -0.17 2.89
N GLU A 13 6.34 -0.13 2.71
CA GLU A 13 7.08 1.12 2.75
C GLU A 13 6.64 2.06 1.62
N ASN A 14 6.45 1.52 0.43
CA ASN A 14 6.04 2.29 -0.74
C ASN A 14 4.63 2.87 -0.58
N GLU A 15 3.68 2.07 -0.06
CA GLU A 15 2.31 2.54 0.19
C GLU A 15 2.29 3.68 1.21
N GLN A 16 3.12 3.60 2.24
CA GLN A 16 3.21 4.65 3.24
C GLN A 16 3.76 5.94 2.65
N LYS A 17 4.78 5.86 1.82
CA LYS A 17 5.36 7.03 1.15
C LYS A 17 4.36 7.66 0.20
N GLU A 18 3.61 6.86 -0.54
CA GLU A 18 2.58 7.36 -1.46
C GLU A 18 1.47 8.06 -0.68
N ARG A 19 1.03 7.47 0.43
CA ARG A 19 0.01 8.09 1.27
C ARG A 19 0.46 9.47 1.78
N GLU A 20 1.68 9.56 2.26
CA GLU A 20 2.24 10.83 2.73
C GLU A 20 2.31 11.86 1.61
N PHE A 21 2.68 11.44 0.41
CA PHE A 21 2.71 12.30 -0.77
C PHE A 21 1.32 12.87 -1.07
N TYR A 22 0.30 12.02 -1.09
CA TYR A 22 -1.06 12.47 -1.39
C TYR A 22 -1.64 13.38 -0.30
N LEU A 23 -1.33 13.08 0.97
CA LEU A 23 -1.75 13.96 2.06
C LEU A 23 -1.08 15.34 1.98
N ALA A 24 0.20 15.37 1.62
CA ALA A 24 0.91 16.63 1.45
C ALA A 24 0.31 17.45 0.30
N ASN A 25 -0.04 16.78 -0.80
CA ASN A 25 -0.68 17.48 -1.92
C ASN A 25 -2.09 17.96 -1.57
N ALA A 26 -2.83 17.21 -0.76
CA ALA A 26 -4.14 17.66 -0.27
C ALA A 26 -4.01 18.95 0.53
N ARG A 27 -2.98 19.06 1.37
CA ARG A 27 -2.75 20.26 2.17
C ARG A 27 -2.38 21.47 1.31
N ARG A 28 -1.64 21.25 0.23
CA ARG A 28 -1.20 22.34 -0.67
C ARG A 28 -2.24 22.77 -1.68
N THR A 29 -3.19 21.90 -1.99
CA THR A 29 -4.19 22.16 -3.02
C THR A 29 -5.26 23.10 -2.50
N LYS A 30 -5.49 24.22 -3.20
CA LYS A 30 -6.51 25.18 -2.82
C LYS A 30 -7.88 24.83 -3.36
N ASN A 31 -7.93 24.10 -4.46
CA ASN A 31 -9.19 23.67 -5.08
C ASN A 31 -9.81 22.54 -4.24
N MET A 32 -11.07 22.72 -3.85
CA MET A 32 -11.73 21.75 -2.97
C MET A 32 -11.87 20.38 -3.62
N ALA A 33 -12.19 20.33 -4.91
CA ALA A 33 -12.33 19.05 -5.62
C ALA A 33 -10.98 18.31 -5.67
N GLY A 34 -9.90 19.04 -5.95
CA GLY A 34 -8.56 18.46 -5.95
C GLY A 34 -8.13 17.98 -4.57
N LYS A 35 -8.43 18.77 -3.54
CA LYS A 35 -8.14 18.39 -2.16
C LYS A 35 -8.85 17.10 -1.78
N ASN A 36 -10.13 16.99 -2.10
CA ASN A 36 -10.92 15.79 -1.80
C ASN A 36 -10.41 14.58 -2.56
N MET A 37 -10.00 14.78 -3.81
CA MET A 37 -9.41 13.71 -4.62
C MET A 37 -8.14 13.16 -3.98
N PHE A 38 -7.24 14.04 -3.56
CA PHE A 38 -5.99 13.61 -2.92
C PHE A 38 -6.24 12.90 -1.60
N LYS A 39 -7.22 13.37 -0.81
CA LYS A 39 -7.60 12.71 0.44
C LYS A 39 -8.16 11.31 0.19
N GLN A 40 -8.99 11.18 -0.85
CA GLN A 40 -9.56 9.88 -1.21
C GLN A 40 -8.47 8.90 -1.62
N ILE A 41 -7.51 9.35 -2.43
CA ILE A 41 -6.38 8.50 -2.83
C ILE A 41 -5.56 8.07 -1.61
N ALA A 42 -5.31 9.01 -0.69
CA ALA A 42 -4.58 8.70 0.55
C ALA A 42 -5.30 7.64 1.39
N ASP A 43 -6.65 7.72 1.46
CA ASP A 43 -7.44 6.74 2.19
C ASP A 43 -7.37 5.37 1.52
N GLU A 44 -7.37 5.31 0.19
CA GLU A 44 -7.19 4.06 -0.55
C GLU A 44 -5.82 3.44 -0.30
N GLU A 45 -4.78 4.27 -0.25
CA GLU A 45 -3.43 3.80 0.06
C GLU A 45 -3.36 3.23 1.48
N LYS A 46 -4.10 3.82 2.43
CA LYS A 46 -4.18 3.30 3.79
C LYS A 46 -4.84 1.91 3.82
N GLU A 47 -5.90 1.72 3.05
CA GLU A 47 -6.55 0.41 2.93
C GLU A 47 -5.58 -0.64 2.39
N HIS A 48 -4.83 -0.29 1.34
CA HIS A 48 -3.81 -1.17 0.78
C HIS A 48 -2.77 -1.53 1.83
N PHE A 49 -2.29 -0.53 2.55
CA PHE A 49 -1.31 -0.73 3.61
C PHE A 49 -1.83 -1.70 4.67
N ASP A 50 -3.07 -1.50 5.13
CA ASP A 50 -3.65 -2.34 6.18
C ASP A 50 -3.77 -3.80 5.74
N VAL A 51 -4.16 -4.05 4.50
CA VAL A 51 -4.26 -5.42 3.98
C VAL A 51 -2.88 -6.04 3.82
N LEU A 52 -1.92 -5.29 3.28
CA LEU A 52 -0.55 -5.77 3.13
C LEU A 52 0.08 -6.06 4.49
N LYS A 53 -0.22 -5.25 5.50
CA LYS A 53 0.28 -5.45 6.85
C LYS A 53 -0.25 -6.75 7.44
N LYS A 54 -1.52 -7.05 7.22
CA LYS A 54 -2.11 -8.33 7.65
C LYS A 54 -1.44 -9.51 6.98
N LEU A 55 -1.17 -9.42 5.67
CA LEU A 55 -0.46 -10.46 4.94
C LEU A 55 0.93 -10.68 5.51
N HIS A 56 1.64 -9.60 5.76
CA HIS A 56 2.99 -9.65 6.33
C HIS A 56 2.98 -10.34 7.69
N ASP A 57 2.05 -9.92 8.57
CA ASP A 57 1.96 -10.47 9.90
C ASP A 57 1.58 -11.95 9.89
N GLN A 58 0.67 -12.35 9.00
CA GLN A 58 0.30 -13.74 8.84
C GLN A 58 1.48 -14.59 8.35
N TRP A 59 2.24 -14.05 7.39
CA TRP A 59 3.41 -14.74 6.88
C TRP A 59 4.46 -14.93 7.97
N GLU A 60 4.79 -13.89 8.73
CA GLU A 60 5.76 -13.98 9.81
C GLU A 60 5.34 -14.99 10.88
N LYS A 61 4.05 -14.97 11.25
CA LYS A 61 3.52 -15.79 12.33
C LYS A 61 3.42 -17.26 11.96
N LYS A 62 2.94 -17.56 10.73
CA LYS A 62 2.66 -18.91 10.28
C LYS A 62 3.65 -19.43 9.25
N GLN A 63 4.49 -18.56 8.73
CA GLN A 63 5.40 -18.85 7.62
C GLN A 63 4.67 -19.48 6.45
N LYS A 64 3.43 -19.01 6.22
CA LYS A 64 2.57 -19.56 5.20
C LYS A 64 1.88 -18.43 4.41
N TRP A 65 2.05 -18.48 3.10
CA TRP A 65 1.42 -17.51 2.22
C TRP A 65 -0.09 -17.75 2.16
N PRO A 66 -0.93 -16.70 2.26
CA PRO A 66 -2.38 -16.87 2.16
C PRO A 66 -2.79 -17.45 0.81
N ALA A 67 -3.85 -18.26 0.82
CA ALA A 67 -4.35 -18.89 -0.41
C ALA A 67 -4.88 -17.87 -1.43
N THR A 68 -5.48 -16.79 -0.93
CA THR A 68 -6.03 -15.75 -1.79
C THR A 68 -5.57 -14.37 -1.35
N ILE A 69 -5.33 -13.50 -2.32
CA ILE A 69 -4.96 -12.10 -2.10
C ILE A 69 -5.99 -11.25 -2.84
N PRO A 70 -6.59 -10.22 -2.19
CA PRO A 70 -7.52 -9.32 -2.86
C PRO A 70 -6.90 -8.69 -4.11
N LEU A 71 -7.70 -8.51 -5.15
CA LEU A 71 -7.21 -8.01 -6.44
C LEU A 71 -6.52 -6.65 -6.30
N LYS A 72 -7.07 -5.75 -5.48
CA LYS A 72 -6.46 -4.43 -5.24
C LYS A 72 -5.04 -4.55 -4.71
N VAL A 73 -4.82 -5.47 -3.77
CA VAL A 73 -3.51 -5.69 -3.17
C VAL A 73 -2.55 -6.31 -4.17
N LYS A 74 -3.01 -7.24 -5.00
CA LYS A 74 -2.18 -7.82 -6.05
C LYS A 74 -1.66 -6.76 -7.00
N LYS A 75 -2.52 -5.82 -7.40
CA LYS A 75 -2.12 -4.72 -8.30
C LYS A 75 -1.10 -3.80 -7.63
N SER A 76 -1.33 -3.45 -6.38
CA SER A 76 -0.42 -2.59 -5.62
C SER A 76 0.94 -3.25 -5.44
N LEU A 77 0.95 -4.53 -5.08
CA LEU A 77 2.18 -5.29 -4.88
C LEU A 77 2.97 -5.42 -6.19
N ALA A 78 2.30 -5.76 -7.28
CA ALA A 78 2.92 -5.87 -8.59
C ALA A 78 3.50 -4.53 -9.04
N GLY A 79 2.74 -3.43 -8.86
CA GLY A 79 3.19 -2.10 -9.20
C GLY A 79 4.42 -1.68 -8.41
N SER A 80 4.46 -1.99 -7.13
CA SER A 80 5.61 -1.67 -6.27
C SER A 80 6.86 -2.43 -6.70
N ILE A 81 6.72 -3.70 -7.04
CA ILE A 81 7.84 -4.53 -7.50
C ILE A 81 8.35 -4.04 -8.85
N LEU A 82 7.45 -3.72 -9.77
CA LEU A 82 7.82 -3.29 -11.11
C LEU A 82 8.47 -1.92 -11.15
N LYS A 83 8.18 -1.07 -10.18
CA LYS A 83 8.78 0.26 -10.06
C LYS A 83 10.17 0.26 -9.46
N SER A 84 10.53 -0.82 -8.82
CA SER A 84 11.83 -0.91 -8.13
C SER A 84 13.02 -1.12 -9.06
#